data_f1b22204e77a7bd3a5255df4481e21c2
#
_entry.id   f1b22204e77a7bd3a5255df4481e21c2
#
_cell.length_a   1.000
_cell.length_b   1.000
_cell.length_c   1.000
_cell.angle_alpha   90.00
_cell.angle_beta   90.00
_cell.angle_gamma   90.00
#
_symmetry.space_group_name_H-M   'P 1'
#
loop_
_entity.id
_entity.type
_entity.pdbx_description
1 polymer ?
#
loop_
_entity_poly.entity_id
_entity_poly.type
_entity_poly.pdbx_seq_one_letter_code
_entity_poly.pdbx_strand_id
1 'polypeptide(L)'
;PLMNFLQNIGAPLPPALETTREYVLHEDIRRRLEAYPIDFDQLKALIQDAQTRNGRVLDASLSFVVKNRMEHMIQDLVANPAEIERIQALDRLAHLVMPLPMGLNLWKVQNGYWELLQQLASLPPGNDAEAARARTRAFLELGSTLGFAPNSLRTSDPVKIAA
;
A
#
# COMPACT_ATOMS: atom_id res chain seq x y z
N PRO A 1 -20.78 -26.21 -4.01
CA PRO A 1 -20.71 -27.64 -4.34
C PRO A 1 -20.22 -27.90 -5.78
N LEU A 2 -20.82 -27.29 -6.84
CA LEU A 2 -20.45 -27.54 -8.23
C LEU A 2 -19.02 -27.10 -8.59
N MET A 3 -18.61 -25.92 -8.14
CA MET A 3 -17.25 -25.41 -8.38
C MET A 3 -16.16 -26.29 -7.78
N ASN A 4 -16.36 -26.75 -6.53
CA ASN A 4 -15.40 -27.66 -5.88
C ASN A 4 -15.34 -29.01 -6.58
N PHE A 5 -16.45 -29.49 -7.10
CA PHE A 5 -16.51 -30.72 -7.87
C PHE A 5 -15.71 -30.61 -9.19
N LEU A 6 -15.92 -29.55 -9.97
CA LEU A 6 -15.19 -29.31 -11.22
C LEU A 6 -13.70 -29.15 -11.01
N GLN A 7 -13.27 -28.46 -9.90
CA GLN A 7 -11.87 -28.34 -9.53
C GLN A 7 -11.24 -29.69 -9.17
N ASN A 8 -11.96 -30.54 -8.43
CA ASN A 8 -11.46 -31.87 -8.04
C ASN A 8 -11.25 -32.84 -9.20
N ILE A 9 -11.99 -32.67 -10.30
CA ILE A 9 -11.85 -33.51 -11.52
C ILE A 9 -10.91 -32.87 -12.56
N GLY A 10 -10.31 -31.70 -12.26
CA GLY A 10 -9.41 -31.01 -13.20
C GLY A 10 -10.07 -30.49 -14.46
N ALA A 11 -11.42 -30.41 -14.50
CA ALA A 11 -12.13 -29.88 -15.64
C ALA A 11 -12.06 -28.37 -15.71
N PRO A 12 -11.81 -27.76 -16.89
CA PRO A 12 -11.85 -26.32 -17.06
C PRO A 12 -13.23 -25.76 -16.71
N LEU A 13 -13.27 -24.66 -15.97
CA LEU A 13 -14.53 -23.99 -15.66
C LEU A 13 -15.17 -23.44 -16.95
N PRO A 14 -16.49 -23.52 -17.10
CA PRO A 14 -17.17 -22.80 -18.17
C PRO A 14 -16.85 -21.31 -18.15
N PRO A 15 -16.64 -20.64 -19.29
CA PRO A 15 -16.23 -19.23 -19.37
C PRO A 15 -17.13 -18.27 -18.56
N ALA A 16 -18.44 -18.52 -18.53
CA ALA A 16 -19.39 -17.72 -17.75
C ALA A 16 -19.13 -17.80 -16.23
N LEU A 17 -18.76 -18.98 -15.73
CA LEU A 17 -18.43 -19.16 -14.31
C LEU A 17 -17.07 -18.54 -13.97
N GLU A 18 -16.13 -18.58 -14.90
CA GLU A 18 -14.83 -17.94 -14.74
C GLU A 18 -14.97 -16.41 -14.63
N THR A 19 -15.73 -15.79 -15.54
CA THR A 19 -16.03 -14.33 -15.49
C THR A 19 -16.73 -13.94 -14.19
N THR A 20 -17.72 -14.72 -13.75
CA THR A 20 -18.41 -14.45 -12.47
C THR A 20 -17.44 -14.52 -11.29
N ARG A 21 -16.54 -15.47 -11.29
CA ARG A 21 -15.54 -15.64 -10.23
C ARG A 21 -14.51 -14.52 -10.24
N GLU A 22 -14.04 -14.09 -11.41
CA GLU A 22 -13.16 -12.92 -11.55
C GLU A 22 -13.83 -11.65 -10.98
N TYR A 23 -15.10 -11.44 -11.32
CA TYR A 23 -15.88 -10.32 -10.78
C TYR A 23 -16.01 -10.36 -9.24
N VAL A 24 -16.36 -11.52 -8.69
CA VAL A 24 -16.47 -11.69 -7.23
C VAL A 24 -15.12 -11.42 -6.55
N LEU A 25 -14.03 -11.94 -7.10
CA LEU A 25 -12.69 -11.72 -6.55
C LEU A 25 -12.28 -10.23 -6.61
N HIS A 26 -12.57 -9.56 -7.73
CA HIS A 26 -12.36 -8.12 -7.88
C HIS A 26 -13.12 -7.32 -6.80
N GLU A 27 -14.40 -7.62 -6.60
CA GLU A 27 -15.23 -6.95 -5.59
C GLU A 27 -14.77 -7.25 -4.17
N ASP A 28 -14.30 -8.45 -3.89
CA ASP A 28 -13.77 -8.82 -2.57
C ASP A 28 -12.47 -8.06 -2.28
N ILE A 29 -11.56 -7.96 -3.25
CA ILE A 29 -10.32 -7.15 -3.11
C ILE A 29 -10.69 -5.68 -2.88
N ARG A 30 -11.60 -5.11 -3.69
CA ARG A 30 -12.04 -3.72 -3.55
C ARG A 30 -12.60 -3.47 -2.15
N ARG A 31 -13.49 -4.31 -1.67
CA ARG A 31 -14.11 -4.19 -0.35
C ARG A 31 -13.09 -4.25 0.78
N ARG A 32 -12.05 -5.10 0.67
CA ARG A 32 -10.98 -5.17 1.67
C ARG A 32 -10.07 -3.95 1.64
N LEU A 33 -9.81 -3.38 0.48
CA LEU A 33 -9.06 -2.12 0.36
C LEU A 33 -9.81 -0.92 0.95
N GLU A 34 -11.13 -0.89 0.83
CA GLU A 34 -11.99 0.18 1.38
C GLU A 34 -12.26 0.03 2.88
N ALA A 35 -12.04 -1.17 3.44
CA ALA A 35 -12.27 -1.42 4.87
C ALA A 35 -11.29 -0.66 5.78
N TYR A 36 -11.74 -0.36 7.01
CA TYR A 36 -10.88 0.22 8.03
C TYR A 36 -11.13 -0.49 9.38
N PRO A 37 -10.10 -1.06 9.99
CA PRO A 37 -8.73 -1.24 9.48
C PRO A 37 -8.66 -2.24 8.32
N ILE A 38 -7.58 -2.16 7.53
CA ILE A 38 -7.32 -3.12 6.45
C ILE A 38 -6.88 -4.46 7.07
N ASP A 39 -7.56 -5.54 6.70
CA ASP A 39 -7.10 -6.91 6.98
C ASP A 39 -6.07 -7.31 5.89
N PHE A 40 -4.79 -7.11 6.19
CA PHE A 40 -3.70 -7.36 5.24
C PHE A 40 -3.53 -8.84 4.91
N ASP A 41 -3.85 -9.74 5.83
CA ASP A 41 -3.68 -11.18 5.60
C ASP A 41 -4.74 -11.68 4.61
N GLN A 42 -5.98 -11.26 4.79
CA GLN A 42 -7.05 -11.57 3.84
C GLN A 42 -6.81 -10.88 2.49
N LEU A 43 -6.40 -9.62 2.48
CA LEU A 43 -6.09 -8.90 1.25
C LEU A 43 -4.96 -9.58 0.47
N LYS A 44 -3.89 -10.00 1.14
CA LYS A 44 -2.77 -10.75 0.55
C LYS A 44 -3.24 -12.07 -0.07
N ALA A 45 -4.07 -12.82 0.63
CA ALA A 45 -4.61 -14.09 0.12
C ALA A 45 -5.43 -13.89 -1.16
N LEU A 46 -6.29 -12.86 -1.20
CA LEU A 46 -7.10 -12.52 -2.38
C LEU A 46 -6.22 -12.07 -3.56
N ILE A 47 -5.19 -11.26 -3.32
CA ILE A 47 -4.24 -10.83 -4.36
C ILE A 47 -3.46 -12.04 -4.91
N GLN A 48 -3.03 -12.95 -4.06
CA GLN A 48 -2.37 -14.19 -4.50
C GLN A 48 -3.29 -15.06 -5.36
N ASP A 49 -4.56 -15.19 -4.99
CA ASP A 49 -5.54 -15.89 -5.83
C ASP A 49 -5.73 -15.18 -7.20
N ALA A 50 -5.77 -13.85 -7.22
CA ALA A 50 -5.84 -13.08 -8.46
C ALA A 50 -4.60 -13.28 -9.37
N GLN A 51 -3.40 -13.33 -8.79
CA GLN A 51 -2.16 -13.57 -9.54
C GLN A 51 -2.11 -14.98 -10.17
N THR A 52 -2.56 -16.01 -9.44
CA THR A 52 -2.60 -17.38 -9.96
C THR A 52 -3.54 -17.55 -11.16
N ARG A 53 -4.44 -16.59 -11.38
CA ARG A 53 -5.46 -16.58 -12.47
C ARG A 53 -5.09 -15.66 -13.63
N ASN A 54 -3.82 -15.58 -14.00
CA ASN A 54 -3.30 -14.71 -15.08
C ASN A 54 -3.47 -13.20 -14.84
N GLY A 55 -3.74 -12.76 -13.62
CA GLY A 55 -3.77 -11.34 -13.25
C GLY A 55 -4.89 -10.49 -13.87
N ARG A 56 -5.85 -11.08 -14.57
CA ARG A 56 -6.96 -10.34 -15.22
C ARG A 56 -7.80 -9.51 -14.25
N VAL A 57 -7.85 -9.94 -12.98
CA VAL A 57 -8.56 -9.23 -11.91
C VAL A 57 -7.83 -7.94 -11.51
N LEU A 58 -6.51 -7.88 -11.75
CA LEU A 58 -5.65 -6.74 -11.41
C LEU A 58 -5.67 -5.69 -12.55
N ASP A 59 -6.83 -5.16 -12.82
CA ASP A 59 -7.11 -4.24 -13.92
C ASP A 59 -6.95 -2.75 -13.54
N ALA A 60 -7.25 -1.87 -14.50
CA ALA A 60 -7.19 -0.42 -14.29
C ALA A 60 -8.19 0.08 -13.23
N SER A 61 -9.34 -0.58 -13.07
CA SER A 61 -10.33 -0.24 -12.05
C SER A 61 -9.78 -0.48 -10.65
N LEU A 62 -9.19 -1.65 -10.43
CA LEU A 62 -8.57 -1.97 -9.14
C LEU A 62 -7.34 -1.10 -8.88
N SER A 63 -6.54 -0.80 -9.91
CA SER A 63 -5.43 0.15 -9.83
C SER A 63 -5.89 1.53 -9.31
N PHE A 64 -7.04 2.01 -9.80
CA PHE A 64 -7.63 3.27 -9.33
C PHE A 64 -8.04 3.20 -7.85
N VAL A 65 -8.67 2.11 -7.40
CA VAL A 65 -9.06 1.92 -6.00
C VAL A 65 -7.84 1.88 -5.08
N VAL A 66 -6.81 1.12 -5.45
CA VAL A 66 -5.53 1.03 -4.71
C VAL A 66 -4.90 2.42 -4.60
N LYS A 67 -4.76 3.12 -5.73
CA LYS A 67 -4.19 4.46 -5.76
C LYS A 67 -4.93 5.42 -4.85
N ASN A 68 -6.27 5.49 -4.96
CA ASN A 68 -7.09 6.36 -4.11
C ASN A 68 -6.92 6.02 -2.63
N ARG A 69 -6.88 4.73 -2.29
CA ARG A 69 -6.67 4.30 -0.91
C ARG A 69 -5.33 4.79 -0.36
N MET A 70 -4.25 4.61 -1.12
CA MET A 70 -2.92 5.09 -0.72
C MET A 70 -2.86 6.62 -0.62
N GLU A 71 -3.52 7.34 -1.54
CA GLU A 71 -3.60 8.81 -1.48
C GLU A 71 -4.33 9.28 -0.21
N HIS A 72 -5.43 8.65 0.19
CA HIS A 72 -6.11 8.96 1.44
C HIS A 72 -5.23 8.65 2.66
N MET A 73 -4.57 7.48 2.67
CA MET A 73 -3.71 7.10 3.80
C MET A 73 -2.56 8.08 3.99
N ILE A 74 -1.92 8.55 2.92
CA ILE A 74 -0.84 9.55 3.04
C ILE A 74 -1.38 10.92 3.48
N GLN A 75 -2.57 11.33 3.04
CA GLN A 75 -3.21 12.57 3.51
C GLN A 75 -3.53 12.51 5.00
N ASP A 76 -4.05 11.37 5.47
CA ASP A 76 -4.31 11.15 6.90
C ASP A 76 -3.02 11.20 7.72
N LEU A 77 -1.90 10.69 7.17
CA LEU A 77 -0.58 10.77 7.80
C LEU A 77 -0.04 12.20 7.85
N VAL A 78 -0.20 12.98 6.78
CA VAL A 78 0.20 14.41 6.76
C VAL A 78 -0.59 15.19 7.81
N ALA A 79 -1.86 14.86 8.02
CA ALA A 79 -2.68 15.47 9.06
C ALA A 79 -2.30 15.01 10.48
N ASN A 80 -1.80 13.78 10.63
CA ASN A 80 -1.49 13.15 11.92
C ASN A 80 -0.15 12.40 11.89
N PRO A 81 0.99 13.11 11.82
CA PRO A 81 2.30 12.51 11.55
C PRO A 81 2.88 11.66 12.69
N ALA A 82 2.24 11.64 13.86
CA ALA A 82 2.73 10.93 15.03
C ALA A 82 2.33 9.45 15.10
N GLU A 83 1.36 9.00 14.30
CA GLU A 83 0.76 7.66 14.39
C GLU A 83 1.57 6.62 13.62
N ILE A 84 2.41 5.86 14.35
CA ILE A 84 3.29 4.81 13.78
C ILE A 84 2.48 3.74 13.04
N GLU A 85 1.35 3.33 13.57
CA GLU A 85 0.50 2.28 13.02
C GLU A 85 0.00 2.64 11.61
N ARG A 86 -0.28 3.92 11.36
CA ARG A 86 -0.69 4.39 10.03
C ARG A 86 0.47 4.38 9.04
N ILE A 87 1.69 4.75 9.48
CA ILE A 87 2.89 4.67 8.65
C ILE A 87 3.11 3.20 8.23
N GLN A 88 3.08 2.29 9.18
CA GLN A 88 3.24 0.86 8.94
C GLN A 88 2.12 0.28 8.06
N ALA A 89 0.88 0.73 8.22
CA ALA A 89 -0.23 0.29 7.39
C ALA A 89 -0.04 0.71 5.92
N LEU A 90 0.39 1.95 5.67
CA LEU A 90 0.69 2.41 4.31
C LEU A 90 1.88 1.67 3.71
N ASP A 91 2.93 1.41 4.48
CA ASP A 91 4.09 0.65 4.05
C ASP A 91 3.72 -0.79 3.67
N ARG A 92 2.92 -1.48 4.51
CA ARG A 92 2.40 -2.83 4.21
C ARG A 92 1.57 -2.85 2.93
N LEU A 93 0.70 -1.84 2.73
CA LEU A 93 -0.09 -1.75 1.50
C LEU A 93 0.82 -1.53 0.29
N ALA A 94 1.78 -0.62 0.38
CA ALA A 94 2.73 -0.37 -0.69
C ALA A 94 3.53 -1.63 -1.06
N HIS A 95 4.08 -2.34 -0.08
CA HIS A 95 4.80 -3.61 -0.30
C HIS A 95 3.93 -4.66 -1.00
N LEU A 96 2.64 -4.70 -0.70
CA LEU A 96 1.72 -5.68 -1.27
C LEU A 96 1.35 -5.36 -2.72
N VAL A 97 1.18 -4.07 -3.06
CA VAL A 97 0.60 -3.67 -4.34
C VAL A 97 1.62 -3.20 -5.38
N MET A 98 2.78 -2.69 -4.97
CA MET A 98 3.80 -2.19 -5.92
C MET A 98 4.40 -3.25 -6.84
N PRO A 99 4.58 -4.52 -6.40
CA PRO A 99 5.07 -5.57 -7.28
C PRO A 99 4.03 -6.02 -8.34
N LEU A 100 2.77 -5.58 -8.22
CA LEU A 100 1.71 -6.01 -9.12
C LEU A 100 1.77 -5.26 -10.46
N PRO A 101 1.41 -5.92 -11.58
CA PRO A 101 1.46 -5.31 -12.91
C PRO A 101 0.28 -4.35 -13.16
N MET A 102 0.02 -3.43 -12.23
CA MET A 102 -1.13 -2.51 -12.29
C MET A 102 -0.78 -1.11 -12.81
N GLY A 103 0.51 -0.81 -13.04
CA GLY A 103 0.92 0.51 -13.53
C GLY A 103 0.54 1.67 -12.61
N LEU A 104 0.72 1.50 -11.29
CA LEU A 104 0.33 2.48 -10.28
C LEU A 104 1.11 3.80 -10.44
N ASN A 105 0.39 4.91 -10.61
CA ASN A 105 0.98 6.24 -10.52
C ASN A 105 0.88 6.74 -9.07
N LEU A 106 2.01 6.70 -8.35
CA LEU A 106 2.09 7.08 -6.94
C LEU A 106 2.61 8.50 -6.69
N TRP A 107 2.62 9.36 -7.72
CA TRP A 107 3.16 10.72 -7.62
C TRP A 107 2.57 11.53 -6.44
N LYS A 108 1.26 11.45 -6.20
CA LYS A 108 0.63 12.14 -5.07
C LYS A 108 1.03 11.54 -3.71
N VAL A 109 1.17 10.22 -3.64
CA VAL A 109 1.63 9.53 -2.43
C VAL A 109 3.08 9.93 -2.12
N GLN A 110 3.94 9.99 -3.14
CA GLN A 110 5.33 10.41 -3.02
C GLN A 110 5.45 11.88 -2.60
N ASN A 111 4.61 12.78 -3.14
CA ASN A 111 4.58 14.18 -2.70
C ASN A 111 4.11 14.32 -1.25
N GLY A 112 3.06 13.59 -0.84
CA GLY A 112 2.62 13.57 0.55
C GLY A 112 3.69 13.02 1.49
N TYR A 113 4.45 12.01 1.06
CA TYR A 113 5.58 11.50 1.82
C TYR A 113 6.67 12.58 2.00
N TRP A 114 6.98 13.35 0.95
CA TRP A 114 7.93 14.46 1.02
C TRP A 114 7.47 15.56 1.97
N GLU A 115 6.20 15.92 1.93
CA GLU A 115 5.60 16.89 2.86
C GLU A 115 5.70 16.39 4.31
N LEU A 116 5.38 15.12 4.55
CA LEU A 116 5.51 14.49 5.86
C LEU A 116 6.96 14.48 6.36
N LEU A 117 7.93 14.28 5.48
CA LEU A 117 9.36 14.35 5.81
C LEU A 117 9.75 15.73 6.35
N GLN A 118 9.28 16.78 5.71
CA GLN A 118 9.55 18.15 6.15
C GLN A 118 8.91 18.46 7.51
N GLN A 119 7.67 17.98 7.73
CA GLN A 119 6.99 18.14 9.01
C GLN A 119 7.72 17.39 10.14
N LEU A 120 8.15 16.14 9.89
CA LEU A 120 8.87 15.35 10.89
C LEU A 120 10.24 15.95 11.24
N ALA A 121 10.91 16.57 10.28
CA ALA A 121 12.18 17.26 10.53
C ALA A 121 12.01 18.51 11.42
N SER A 122 10.82 19.11 11.44
CA SER A 122 10.52 20.30 12.26
C SER A 122 9.90 19.98 13.62
N LEU A 123 9.51 18.69 13.86
CA LEU A 123 8.95 18.30 15.15
C LEU A 123 10.03 18.32 16.24
N PRO A 124 9.75 18.91 17.42
CA PRO A 124 10.66 18.82 18.54
C PRO A 124 10.86 17.37 18.96
N PRO A 125 12.07 16.99 19.41
CA PRO A 125 12.30 15.66 19.94
C PRO A 125 11.34 15.45 21.13
N GLY A 126 10.42 14.50 20.98
CA GLY A 126 9.47 14.15 22.05
C GLY A 126 10.21 13.58 23.27
N ASN A 127 9.55 13.58 24.43
CA ASN A 127 10.11 13.07 25.68
C ASN A 127 10.41 11.56 25.65
N ASP A 128 9.88 10.81 24.67
CA ASP A 128 10.11 9.38 24.46
C ASP A 128 11.03 9.16 23.25
N ALA A 129 12.32 8.99 23.54
CA ALA A 129 13.34 8.75 22.53
C ALA A 129 13.17 7.42 21.80
N GLU A 130 12.56 6.41 22.42
CA GLU A 130 12.33 5.11 21.80
C GLU A 130 11.19 5.17 20.79
N ALA A 131 10.07 5.80 21.15
CA ALA A 131 8.96 6.02 20.21
C ALA A 131 9.38 6.90 19.02
N ALA A 132 10.21 7.92 19.25
CA ALA A 132 10.76 8.76 18.19
C ALA A 132 11.63 7.94 17.21
N ARG A 133 12.49 7.06 17.71
CA ARG A 133 13.33 6.17 16.89
C ARG A 133 12.49 5.16 16.10
N ALA A 134 11.49 4.56 16.73
CA ALA A 134 10.58 3.61 16.06
C ALA A 134 9.82 4.29 14.91
N ARG A 135 9.31 5.50 15.14
CA ARG A 135 8.64 6.31 14.11
C ARG A 135 9.57 6.64 12.95
N THR A 136 10.79 7.11 13.26
CA THR A 136 11.78 7.41 12.22
C THR A 136 12.11 6.17 11.39
N ARG A 137 12.27 5.01 12.02
CA ARG A 137 12.53 3.76 11.30
C ARG A 137 11.37 3.41 10.37
N ALA A 138 10.13 3.39 10.87
CA ALA A 138 8.95 3.08 10.05
C ALA A 138 8.82 4.05 8.86
N PHE A 139 9.15 5.32 9.08
CA PHE A 139 9.13 6.33 8.05
C PHE A 139 10.21 6.11 6.96
N LEU A 140 11.42 5.73 7.36
CA LEU A 140 12.50 5.41 6.42
C LEU A 140 12.18 4.14 5.61
N GLU A 141 11.56 3.14 6.23
CA GLU A 141 11.08 1.91 5.58
C GLU A 141 10.06 2.26 4.51
N LEU A 142 9.04 3.03 4.84
CA LEU A 142 8.04 3.52 3.88
C LEU A 142 8.70 4.29 2.71
N GLY A 143 9.66 5.16 3.00
CA GLY A 143 10.39 5.90 1.95
C GLY A 143 11.12 4.98 0.99
N SER A 144 11.80 3.98 1.51
CA SER A 144 12.46 2.95 0.69
C SER A 144 11.45 2.20 -0.19
N THR A 145 10.30 1.83 0.36
CA THR A 145 9.22 1.14 -0.37
C THR A 145 8.65 2.04 -1.48
N LEU A 146 8.48 3.34 -1.23
CA LEU A 146 7.99 4.31 -2.23
C LEU A 146 9.05 4.71 -3.28
N GLY A 147 10.25 4.15 -3.21
CA GLY A 147 11.34 4.38 -4.19
C GLY A 147 12.23 5.58 -3.89
N PHE A 148 12.20 6.12 -2.66
CA PHE A 148 13.16 7.15 -2.26
C PHE A 148 14.48 6.50 -1.86
N ALA A 149 15.58 6.96 -2.47
CA ALA A 149 16.91 6.48 -2.09
C ALA A 149 17.25 6.89 -0.64
N PRO A 150 17.82 5.98 0.19
CA PRO A 150 18.16 6.30 1.58
C PRO A 150 19.09 7.51 1.75
N ASN A 151 19.90 7.82 0.74
CA ASN A 151 20.80 8.98 0.75
C ASN A 151 20.07 10.32 0.52
N SER A 152 18.93 10.33 -0.15
CA SER A 152 18.13 11.56 -0.31
C SER A 152 17.47 12.01 0.99
N LEU A 153 17.31 11.10 1.95
CA LEU A 153 16.73 11.38 3.27
C LEU A 153 17.76 11.90 4.29
N ARG A 154 19.07 11.75 4.00
CA ARG A 154 20.16 12.23 4.86
C ARG A 154 20.63 13.65 4.54
N THR A 155 20.24 14.23 3.43
CA THR A 155 20.69 15.56 2.97
C THR A 155 19.80 16.72 3.45
N SER A 156 18.88 16.48 4.40
CA SER A 156 18.18 17.57 5.10
C SER A 156 18.95 18.05 6.32
N ASP A 157 20.29 18.14 6.22
CA ASP A 157 21.07 18.94 7.16
C ASP A 157 20.81 20.43 6.85
N PRO A 158 20.21 21.21 7.77
CA PRO A 158 19.89 22.62 7.55
C PRO A 158 21.13 23.54 7.54
N VAL A 159 22.35 23.01 7.45
CA VAL A 159 23.60 23.75 7.66
C VAL A 159 24.31 24.16 6.36
N LYS A 160 23.78 23.85 5.15
CA LYS A 160 24.46 24.24 3.89
C LYS A 160 23.65 25.10 2.93
N ILE A 161 22.81 26.01 3.45
CA ILE A 161 22.29 27.14 2.67
C ILE A 161 22.69 28.47 3.36
N ALA A 162 23.98 28.66 3.56
CA ALA A 162 24.56 29.96 3.88
C ALA A 162 26.07 29.92 3.59
N ALA A 163 26.43 30.01 2.33
CA ALA A 163 27.72 30.48 1.83
C ALA A 163 27.59 30.81 0.34
#